data_e2a9a681c4ba98621a317340e8ef0e89
#
_entry.id   e2a9a681c4ba98621a317340e8ef0e89
#
_cell.length_a   1.000
_cell.length_b   1.000
_cell.length_c   1.000
_cell.angle_alpha   90.00
_cell.angle_beta   90.00
_cell.angle_gamma   90.00
#
_symmetry.space_group_name_H-M   'P 1'
#
loop_
_entity.id
_entity.type
_entity.pdbx_description
1 polymer ?
#
loop_
_entity_poly.entity_id
_entity_poly.type
_entity_poly.pdbx_seq_one_letter_code
_entity_poly.pdbx_strand_id
1 'polypeptide(L)'
;KEYRDDIVAESYQKLDAGIVQFINQYNFTQFVMAIKGAGFVSSKQLNSQMTLDFAYTLYLMLRSDPTIPNEQIKRHVQKWFVLSTLTSRYIGSPETQMDRDMRNIEEKGFLNFKTEVEASTLSETFWTVTLPQNLETSSVNSPAFNTFLAAQINLNCNSLLMKGTKISDLITISGDVHHIFPRNYLKKNGIDNKTKYNQVANYIYCLLY
;
A
#
# COMPACT_ATOMS: atom_id res chain seq x y z
N LYS A 1 39.84 -12.76 18.85
CA LYS A 1 39.98 -11.54 18.02
C LYS A 1 39.75 -11.84 16.55
N GLU A 2 40.38 -12.87 16.00
CA GLU A 2 40.26 -13.36 14.63
C GLU A 2 38.79 -13.65 14.23
N TYR A 3 38.08 -14.43 15.05
CA TYR A 3 36.66 -14.76 14.81
C TYR A 3 35.74 -13.51 14.74
N ARG A 4 36.05 -12.44 15.44
CA ARG A 4 35.31 -11.18 15.42
C ARG A 4 35.58 -10.39 14.13
N ASP A 5 36.80 -10.45 13.63
CA ASP A 5 37.22 -9.76 12.42
C ASP A 5 36.60 -10.44 11.19
N ASP A 6 36.46 -11.78 11.18
CA ASP A 6 35.77 -12.53 10.12
C ASP A 6 34.27 -12.19 10.06
N ILE A 7 33.58 -12.14 11.20
CA ILE A 7 32.15 -11.75 11.26
C ILE A 7 31.94 -10.32 10.74
N VAL A 8 32.84 -9.41 11.10
CA VAL A 8 32.80 -8.03 10.63
C VAL A 8 32.97 -7.97 9.12
N ALA A 9 33.98 -8.70 8.58
CA ALA A 9 34.21 -8.73 7.13
C ALA A 9 33.01 -9.31 6.36
N GLU A 10 32.42 -10.40 6.85
CA GLU A 10 31.21 -11.00 6.25
C GLU A 10 30.03 -10.04 6.28
N SER A 11 29.83 -9.33 7.40
CA SER A 11 28.76 -8.33 7.56
C SER A 11 28.91 -7.17 6.58
N TYR A 12 30.14 -6.68 6.38
CA TYR A 12 30.42 -5.65 5.37
C TYR A 12 30.16 -6.11 3.95
N GLN A 13 30.53 -7.35 3.62
CA GLN A 13 30.24 -7.92 2.28
C GLN A 13 28.74 -8.03 2.02
N LYS A 14 27.97 -8.48 3.01
CA LYS A 14 26.49 -8.53 2.92
C LYS A 14 25.87 -7.13 2.76
N LEU A 15 26.38 -6.16 3.52
CA LEU A 15 25.92 -4.77 3.41
C LEU A 15 26.22 -4.18 2.03
N ASP A 16 27.43 -4.35 1.52
CA ASP A 16 27.84 -3.87 0.21
C ASP A 16 26.98 -4.47 -0.90
N ALA A 17 26.80 -5.79 -0.88
CA ALA A 17 25.93 -6.50 -1.83
C ALA A 17 24.48 -5.98 -1.74
N GLY A 18 23.97 -5.72 -0.54
CA GLY A 18 22.62 -5.15 -0.33
C GLY A 18 22.50 -3.74 -0.90
N ILE A 19 23.50 -2.88 -0.66
CA ILE A 19 23.53 -1.51 -1.19
C ILE A 19 23.53 -1.53 -2.72
N VAL A 20 24.36 -2.36 -3.36
CA VAL A 20 24.43 -2.49 -4.82
C VAL A 20 23.06 -2.89 -5.40
N GLN A 21 22.35 -3.82 -4.76
CA GLN A 21 21.01 -4.21 -5.19
C GLN A 21 20.00 -3.07 -4.98
N PHE A 22 20.09 -2.36 -3.87
CA PHE A 22 19.17 -1.29 -3.49
C PHE A 22 19.25 -0.09 -4.45
N ILE A 23 20.47 0.35 -4.82
CA ILE A 23 20.69 1.49 -5.74
C ILE A 23 20.54 1.11 -7.21
N ASN A 24 20.28 -0.15 -7.53
CA ASN A 24 20.16 -0.61 -8.90
C ASN A 24 18.89 -0.04 -9.54
N GLN A 25 19.09 0.79 -10.58
CA GLN A 25 18.00 1.49 -11.27
C GLN A 25 16.95 0.53 -11.87
N TYR A 26 17.38 -0.61 -12.39
CA TYR A 26 16.45 -1.60 -12.94
C TYR A 26 15.56 -2.18 -11.84
N ASN A 27 16.13 -2.57 -10.70
CA ASN A 27 15.37 -3.08 -9.55
C ASN A 27 14.33 -2.07 -9.08
N PHE A 28 14.76 -0.82 -8.90
CA PHE A 28 13.88 0.26 -8.47
C PHE A 28 12.75 0.51 -9.48
N THR A 29 13.07 0.54 -10.77
CA THR A 29 12.06 0.72 -11.83
C THR A 29 11.03 -0.41 -11.82
N GLN A 30 11.45 -1.67 -11.72
CA GLN A 30 10.54 -2.83 -11.68
C GLN A 30 9.66 -2.79 -10.42
N PHE A 31 10.22 -2.41 -9.28
CA PHE A 31 9.45 -2.21 -8.06
C PHE A 31 8.39 -1.11 -8.20
N VAL A 32 8.76 0.07 -8.72
CA VAL A 32 7.80 1.17 -8.98
C VAL A 32 6.68 0.71 -9.91
N MET A 33 7.01 -0.06 -10.96
CA MET A 33 6.00 -0.63 -11.86
C MET A 33 5.09 -1.64 -11.14
N ALA A 34 5.62 -2.38 -10.16
CA ALA A 34 4.81 -3.28 -9.34
C ALA A 34 3.80 -2.48 -8.49
N ILE A 35 4.24 -1.43 -7.80
CA ILE A 35 3.38 -0.57 -6.97
C ILE A 35 2.30 0.14 -7.81
N LYS A 36 2.68 0.71 -8.96
CA LYS A 36 1.72 1.29 -9.91
C LYS A 36 0.72 0.25 -10.41
N GLY A 37 1.17 -0.96 -10.70
CA GLY A 37 0.30 -2.07 -11.09
C GLY A 37 -0.64 -2.57 -10.00
N ALA A 38 -0.42 -2.22 -8.73
CA ALA A 38 -1.37 -2.41 -7.64
C ALA A 38 -2.42 -1.28 -7.53
N GLY A 39 -2.35 -0.26 -8.41
CA GLY A 39 -3.26 0.88 -8.44
C GLY A 39 -2.77 2.13 -7.69
N PHE A 40 -1.56 2.10 -7.13
CA PHE A 40 -0.95 3.27 -6.46
C PHE A 40 -0.13 4.06 -7.48
N VAL A 41 -0.80 4.92 -8.23
CA VAL A 41 -0.21 5.66 -9.37
C VAL A 41 0.30 7.05 -9.00
N SER A 42 -0.04 7.55 -7.81
CA SER A 42 0.34 8.88 -7.31
C SER A 42 0.90 8.79 -5.89
N SER A 43 1.89 9.64 -5.58
CA SER A 43 2.42 9.79 -4.22
C SER A 43 1.35 10.23 -3.20
N LYS A 44 0.29 10.89 -3.63
CA LYS A 44 -0.85 11.28 -2.79
C LYS A 44 -1.58 10.07 -2.18
N GLN A 45 -1.45 8.87 -2.78
CA GLN A 45 -2.05 7.64 -2.26
C GLN A 45 -1.16 6.91 -1.24
N LEU A 46 0.06 7.40 -1.01
CA LEU A 46 1.03 6.76 -0.12
C LEU A 46 0.92 7.35 1.29
N ASN A 47 0.41 6.56 2.23
CA ASN A 47 0.20 7.00 3.63
C ASN A 47 1.47 6.84 4.50
N SER A 48 2.37 5.95 4.13
CA SER A 48 3.54 5.60 4.91
C SER A 48 4.73 5.32 4.00
N GLN A 49 5.79 6.10 4.17
CA GLN A 49 7.07 5.83 3.52
C GLN A 49 7.63 4.48 3.97
N MET A 50 7.51 4.15 5.25
CA MET A 50 7.98 2.88 5.81
C MET A 50 7.34 1.66 5.14
N THR A 51 6.05 1.74 4.80
CA THR A 51 5.37 0.68 4.06
C THR A 51 5.97 0.48 2.67
N LEU A 52 6.35 1.58 2.00
CA LEU A 52 6.98 1.54 0.68
C LEU A 52 8.40 0.98 0.77
N ASP A 53 9.18 1.43 1.76
CA ASP A 53 10.56 1.01 1.98
C ASP A 53 10.66 -0.49 2.29
N PHE A 54 9.77 -0.98 3.17
CA PHE A 54 9.70 -2.42 3.44
C PHE A 54 9.30 -3.22 2.19
N ALA A 55 8.32 -2.72 1.42
CA ALA A 55 7.91 -3.39 0.19
C ALA A 55 9.03 -3.46 -0.86
N TYR A 56 9.91 -2.44 -0.92
CA TYR A 56 11.09 -2.48 -1.79
C TYR A 56 12.13 -3.48 -1.28
N THR A 57 12.39 -3.48 0.02
CA THR A 57 13.27 -4.48 0.67
C THR A 57 12.76 -5.89 0.39
N LEU A 58 11.47 -6.13 0.59
CA LEU A 58 10.83 -7.40 0.28
C LEU A 58 11.01 -7.79 -1.20
N TYR A 59 10.82 -6.84 -2.12
CA TYR A 59 11.05 -7.09 -3.55
C TYR A 59 12.47 -7.59 -3.83
N LEU A 60 13.48 -6.96 -3.22
CA LEU A 60 14.88 -7.37 -3.38
C LEU A 60 15.14 -8.75 -2.76
N MET A 61 14.57 -9.04 -1.60
CA MET A 61 14.68 -10.35 -0.96
C MET A 61 14.08 -11.45 -1.84
N LEU A 62 12.86 -11.25 -2.35
CA LEU A 62 12.19 -12.24 -3.19
C LEU A 62 12.93 -12.47 -4.52
N ARG A 63 13.62 -11.47 -5.03
CA ARG A 63 14.49 -11.63 -6.20
C ARG A 63 15.72 -12.51 -5.95
N SER A 64 16.21 -12.51 -4.73
CA SER A 64 17.37 -13.30 -4.31
C SER A 64 16.97 -14.69 -3.81
N ASP A 65 15.68 -14.96 -3.65
CA ASP A 65 15.16 -16.25 -3.18
C ASP A 65 14.88 -17.19 -4.37
N PRO A 66 15.67 -18.27 -4.54
CA PRO A 66 15.50 -19.20 -5.66
C PRO A 66 14.20 -20.01 -5.56
N THR A 67 13.52 -20.01 -4.42
CA THR A 67 12.26 -20.74 -4.22
C THR A 67 11.06 -19.98 -4.77
N ILE A 68 11.22 -18.68 -5.06
CA ILE A 68 10.15 -17.81 -5.57
C ILE A 68 10.33 -17.61 -7.09
N PRO A 69 9.39 -18.09 -7.92
CA PRO A 69 9.44 -17.85 -9.36
C PRO A 69 9.38 -16.35 -9.69
N ASN A 70 10.25 -15.89 -10.57
CA ASN A 70 10.38 -14.47 -10.93
C ASN A 70 9.07 -13.83 -11.39
N GLU A 71 8.22 -14.55 -12.11
CA GLU A 71 6.91 -14.12 -12.59
C GLU A 71 5.91 -13.88 -11.44
N GLN A 72 6.13 -14.46 -10.28
CA GLN A 72 5.27 -14.31 -9.10
C GLN A 72 5.70 -13.17 -8.17
N ILE A 73 6.94 -12.73 -8.23
CA ILE A 73 7.50 -11.71 -7.33
C ILE A 73 6.65 -10.44 -7.35
N LYS A 74 6.34 -9.93 -8.53
CA LYS A 74 5.49 -8.73 -8.69
C LYS A 74 4.17 -8.88 -7.94
N ARG A 75 3.48 -10.00 -8.10
CA ARG A 75 2.19 -10.28 -7.47
C ARG A 75 2.31 -10.38 -5.94
N HIS A 76 3.39 -10.98 -5.44
CA HIS A 76 3.63 -11.08 -4.01
C HIS A 76 3.88 -9.71 -3.38
N VAL A 77 4.71 -8.88 -4.00
CA VAL A 77 5.00 -7.51 -3.56
C VAL A 77 3.73 -6.66 -3.58
N GLN A 78 2.94 -6.71 -4.65
CA GLN A 78 1.66 -6.00 -4.74
C GLN A 78 0.71 -6.37 -3.61
N LYS A 79 0.51 -7.67 -3.37
CA LYS A 79 -0.38 -8.16 -2.31
C LYS A 79 0.10 -7.72 -0.93
N TRP A 80 1.40 -7.86 -0.65
CA TRP A 80 1.97 -7.45 0.62
C TRP A 80 1.86 -5.95 0.85
N PHE A 81 2.13 -5.15 -0.18
CA PHE A 81 2.01 -3.69 -0.12
C PHE A 81 0.57 -3.24 0.16
N VAL A 82 -0.41 -3.81 -0.56
CA VAL A 82 -1.84 -3.53 -0.36
C VAL A 82 -2.28 -3.94 1.05
N LEU A 83 -1.93 -5.15 1.51
CA LEU A 83 -2.23 -5.63 2.84
C LEU A 83 -1.64 -4.70 3.91
N SER A 84 -0.35 -4.38 3.80
CA SER A 84 0.36 -3.53 4.75
C SER A 84 -0.21 -2.10 4.81
N THR A 85 -0.62 -1.57 3.66
CA THR A 85 -1.29 -0.26 3.59
C THR A 85 -2.66 -0.32 4.26
N LEU A 86 -3.50 -1.28 3.86
CA LEU A 86 -4.89 -1.41 4.34
C LEU A 86 -4.97 -1.65 5.85
N THR A 87 -4.01 -2.40 6.39
CA THR A 87 -3.97 -2.77 7.81
C THR A 87 -3.08 -1.85 8.66
N SER A 88 -2.48 -0.82 8.04
CA SER A 88 -1.56 0.10 8.72
C SER A 88 -0.39 -0.61 9.41
N ARG A 89 0.12 -1.71 8.81
CA ARG A 89 1.07 -2.63 9.43
C ARG A 89 2.37 -1.97 9.92
N TYR A 90 2.86 -0.98 9.17
CA TYR A 90 4.11 -0.25 9.47
C TYR A 90 3.83 1.18 9.95
N ILE A 91 2.76 1.36 10.76
CA ILE A 91 2.42 2.62 11.43
C ILE A 91 2.53 2.41 12.94
N GLY A 92 3.04 3.42 13.64
CA GLY A 92 3.25 3.36 15.10
C GLY A 92 4.69 3.00 15.47
N SER A 93 5.09 1.74 15.37
CA SER A 93 6.48 1.29 15.63
C SER A 93 7.01 0.53 14.41
N PRO A 94 7.28 1.22 13.29
CA PRO A 94 7.59 0.60 12.02
C PRO A 94 8.87 -0.26 12.07
N GLU A 95 9.94 0.22 12.70
CA GLU A 95 11.23 -0.47 12.78
C GLU A 95 11.07 -1.82 13.50
N THR A 96 10.37 -1.84 14.63
CA THR A 96 10.12 -3.07 15.39
C THR A 96 9.29 -4.08 14.59
N GLN A 97 8.28 -3.58 13.85
CA GLN A 97 7.45 -4.45 13.03
C GLN A 97 8.22 -4.99 11.82
N MET A 98 9.04 -4.15 11.18
CA MET A 98 9.90 -4.56 10.07
C MET A 98 10.91 -5.63 10.51
N ASP A 99 11.60 -5.41 11.63
CA ASP A 99 12.55 -6.37 12.19
C ASP A 99 11.88 -7.72 12.50
N ARG A 100 10.69 -7.69 13.09
CA ARG A 100 9.89 -8.90 13.34
C ARG A 100 9.53 -9.61 12.04
N ASP A 101 9.09 -8.88 11.03
CA ASP A 101 8.67 -9.45 9.75
C ASP A 101 9.87 -10.06 9.02
N MET A 102 11.03 -9.39 9.03
CA MET A 102 12.27 -9.90 8.45
C MET A 102 12.68 -11.22 9.08
N ARG A 103 12.69 -11.31 10.41
CA ARG A 103 13.01 -12.56 11.14
C ARG A 103 12.03 -13.68 10.80
N ASN A 104 10.73 -13.40 10.76
CA ASN A 104 9.74 -14.41 10.39
C ASN A 104 9.89 -14.90 8.94
N ILE A 105 10.25 -13.99 8.02
CA ILE A 105 10.54 -14.37 6.63
C ILE A 105 11.79 -15.25 6.57
N GLU A 106 12.83 -14.91 7.32
CA GLU A 106 14.06 -15.69 7.39
C GLU A 106 13.84 -17.08 8.00
N GLU A 107 13.05 -17.19 9.06
CA GLU A 107 12.78 -18.44 9.75
C GLU A 107 11.82 -19.38 9.01
N LYS A 108 10.76 -18.85 8.41
CA LYS A 108 9.63 -19.63 7.87
C LYS A 108 9.55 -19.63 6.35
N GLY A 109 10.28 -18.76 5.69
CA GLY A 109 10.10 -18.42 4.28
C GLY A 109 8.92 -17.48 4.06
N PHE A 110 9.03 -16.64 3.04
CA PHE A 110 8.03 -15.60 2.77
C PHE A 110 6.62 -16.14 2.55
N LEU A 111 6.46 -17.22 1.80
CA LEU A 111 5.12 -17.73 1.44
C LEU A 111 4.32 -18.20 2.64
N ASN A 112 4.97 -18.93 3.57
CA ASN A 112 4.36 -19.39 4.80
C ASN A 112 4.00 -18.21 5.70
N PHE A 113 4.96 -17.32 5.93
CA PHE A 113 4.75 -16.12 6.74
C PHE A 113 3.62 -15.25 6.18
N LYS A 114 3.61 -15.00 4.87
CA LYS A 114 2.53 -14.25 4.21
C LYS A 114 1.16 -14.87 4.47
N THR A 115 1.05 -16.21 4.34
CA THR A 115 -0.21 -16.92 4.56
C THR A 115 -0.69 -16.79 6.02
N GLU A 116 0.21 -16.90 6.99
CA GLU A 116 -0.11 -16.69 8.41
C GLU A 116 -0.61 -15.26 8.67
N VAL A 117 0.06 -14.25 8.08
CA VAL A 117 -0.32 -12.84 8.23
C VAL A 117 -1.66 -12.56 7.56
N GLU A 118 -1.89 -13.06 6.35
CA GLU A 118 -3.17 -12.92 5.65
C GLU A 118 -4.31 -13.52 6.49
N ALA A 119 -4.15 -14.72 6.99
CA ALA A 119 -5.17 -15.41 7.80
C ALA A 119 -5.47 -14.69 9.12
N SER A 120 -4.44 -14.19 9.80
CA SER A 120 -4.62 -13.51 11.10
C SER A 120 -5.15 -12.09 10.97
N THR A 121 -4.79 -11.37 9.89
CA THR A 121 -5.09 -9.95 9.75
C THR A 121 -6.37 -9.70 8.94
N LEU A 122 -6.62 -10.49 7.90
CA LEU A 122 -7.77 -10.34 6.99
C LEU A 122 -8.87 -11.37 7.33
N SER A 123 -9.18 -11.48 8.63
CA SER A 123 -10.24 -12.36 9.13
C SER A 123 -11.62 -11.90 8.65
N GLU A 124 -12.65 -12.74 8.84
CA GLU A 124 -14.03 -12.36 8.56
C GLU A 124 -14.43 -11.09 9.33
N THR A 125 -14.02 -10.96 10.59
CA THR A 125 -14.25 -9.74 11.39
C THR A 125 -13.59 -8.51 10.78
N PHE A 126 -12.42 -8.65 10.16
CA PHE A 126 -11.79 -7.55 9.45
C PHE A 126 -12.70 -7.04 8.31
N TRP A 127 -13.23 -7.95 7.49
CA TRP A 127 -14.04 -7.58 6.33
C TRP A 127 -15.44 -7.06 6.69
N THR A 128 -16.06 -7.65 7.73
CA THR A 128 -17.46 -7.35 8.09
C THR A 128 -17.61 -6.21 9.10
N VAL A 129 -16.57 -5.92 9.88
CA VAL A 129 -16.62 -4.91 10.95
C VAL A 129 -15.52 -3.86 10.78
N THR A 130 -14.24 -4.28 10.80
CA THR A 130 -13.11 -3.33 10.87
C THR A 130 -13.01 -2.46 9.62
N LEU A 131 -13.06 -3.06 8.42
CA LEU A 131 -12.97 -2.30 7.17
C LEU A 131 -14.15 -1.35 6.96
N PRO A 132 -15.42 -1.73 7.17
CA PRO A 132 -16.54 -0.80 7.14
C PRO A 132 -16.35 0.39 8.09
N GLN A 133 -15.93 0.15 9.34
CA GLN A 133 -15.64 1.23 10.30
C GLN A 133 -14.51 2.15 9.83
N ASN A 134 -13.44 1.60 9.24
CA ASN A 134 -12.34 2.39 8.69
C ASN A 134 -12.76 3.23 7.47
N LEU A 135 -13.81 2.83 6.77
CA LEU A 135 -14.40 3.59 5.65
C LEU A 135 -15.38 4.67 6.14
N GLU A 136 -15.84 4.63 7.40
CA GLU A 136 -16.60 5.71 8.04
C GLU A 136 -15.69 6.88 8.47
N THR A 137 -14.88 7.37 7.54
CA THR A 137 -13.91 8.44 7.77
C THR A 137 -14.13 9.62 6.84
N SER A 138 -13.77 10.81 7.29
CA SER A 138 -13.70 12.01 6.46
C SER A 138 -12.31 12.24 5.86
N SER A 139 -11.33 11.41 6.21
CA SER A 139 -9.95 11.59 5.76
C SER A 139 -9.73 11.03 4.36
N VAL A 140 -9.48 11.92 3.41
CA VAL A 140 -9.07 11.56 2.04
C VAL A 140 -7.68 10.89 1.98
N ASN A 141 -6.94 10.95 3.08
CA ASN A 141 -5.63 10.31 3.21
C ASN A 141 -5.69 9.02 4.06
N SER A 142 -6.89 8.48 4.32
CA SER A 142 -6.97 7.23 5.08
C SER A 142 -6.46 6.04 4.27
N PRO A 143 -5.78 5.07 4.90
CA PRO A 143 -5.33 3.85 4.24
C PRO A 143 -6.46 3.10 3.51
N ALA A 144 -7.64 3.02 4.14
CA ALA A 144 -8.81 2.38 3.56
C ALA A 144 -9.27 3.09 2.28
N PHE A 145 -9.32 4.44 2.28
CA PHE A 145 -9.71 5.21 1.08
C PHE A 145 -8.69 5.09 -0.04
N ASN A 146 -7.40 5.19 0.28
CA ASN A 146 -6.36 5.04 -0.72
C ASN A 146 -6.32 3.63 -1.33
N THR A 147 -6.59 2.59 -0.52
CA THR A 147 -6.73 1.22 -1.03
C THR A 147 -7.99 1.08 -1.90
N PHE A 148 -9.09 1.71 -1.53
CA PHE A 148 -10.31 1.75 -2.37
C PHE A 148 -10.04 2.41 -3.72
N LEU A 149 -9.35 3.56 -3.75
CA LEU A 149 -8.94 4.21 -5.00
C LEU A 149 -8.01 3.32 -5.82
N ALA A 150 -7.03 2.68 -5.19
CA ALA A 150 -6.14 1.75 -5.87
C ALA A 150 -6.90 0.57 -6.49
N ALA A 151 -7.92 0.05 -5.81
CA ALA A 151 -8.78 -0.99 -6.35
C ALA A 151 -9.56 -0.51 -7.58
N GLN A 152 -10.13 0.71 -7.53
CA GLN A 152 -10.83 1.29 -8.68
C GLN A 152 -9.90 1.49 -9.89
N ILE A 153 -8.65 1.92 -9.66
CA ILE A 153 -7.65 2.06 -10.72
C ILE A 153 -7.29 0.69 -11.30
N ASN A 154 -7.05 -0.29 -10.45
CA ASN A 154 -6.70 -1.65 -10.86
C ASN A 154 -7.83 -2.31 -11.69
N LEU A 155 -9.09 -2.04 -11.33
CA LEU A 155 -10.28 -2.48 -12.07
C LEU A 155 -10.60 -1.60 -13.28
N ASN A 156 -9.76 -0.61 -13.60
CA ASN A 156 -9.93 0.31 -14.73
C ASN A 156 -11.29 1.03 -14.72
N CYS A 157 -11.76 1.43 -13.53
CA CYS A 157 -13.05 2.09 -13.35
C CYS A 157 -13.08 3.48 -13.98
N ASN A 158 -14.27 3.83 -14.53
CA ASN A 158 -14.55 5.19 -14.97
C ASN A 158 -14.98 6.07 -13.78
N SER A 159 -14.75 7.37 -13.91
CA SER A 159 -15.32 8.35 -12.98
C SER A 159 -16.85 8.35 -13.05
N LEU A 160 -17.49 8.49 -11.88
CA LEU A 160 -18.95 8.54 -11.80
C LEU A 160 -19.54 9.77 -12.49
N LEU A 161 -18.88 10.94 -12.38
CA LEU A 161 -19.40 12.21 -12.88
C LEU A 161 -18.82 12.64 -14.23
N MET A 162 -17.78 11.95 -14.72
CA MET A 162 -17.09 12.31 -15.97
C MET A 162 -17.10 11.15 -16.95
N LYS A 163 -18.04 11.17 -17.89
CA LYS A 163 -18.20 10.11 -18.88
C LYS A 163 -16.91 9.90 -19.69
N GLY A 164 -16.45 8.65 -19.76
CA GLY A 164 -15.27 8.26 -20.54
C GLY A 164 -13.94 8.57 -19.90
N THR A 165 -13.91 9.18 -18.70
CA THR A 165 -12.68 9.51 -17.99
C THR A 165 -12.37 8.45 -16.95
N LYS A 166 -11.13 7.95 -16.92
CA LYS A 166 -10.67 6.98 -15.93
C LYS A 166 -10.28 7.65 -14.62
N ILE A 167 -10.48 6.94 -13.49
CA ILE A 167 -10.04 7.41 -12.18
C ILE A 167 -8.51 7.55 -12.15
N SER A 168 -7.77 6.66 -12.80
CA SER A 168 -6.31 6.77 -12.97
C SER A 168 -5.88 8.10 -13.57
N ASP A 169 -6.59 8.56 -14.61
CA ASP A 169 -6.26 9.80 -15.31
C ASP A 169 -6.49 11.01 -14.40
N LEU A 170 -7.63 11.03 -13.71
CA LEU A 170 -7.97 12.10 -12.76
C LEU A 170 -6.95 12.24 -11.63
N ILE A 171 -6.48 11.14 -11.07
CA ILE A 171 -5.47 11.16 -10.01
C ILE A 171 -4.11 11.63 -10.55
N THR A 172 -3.75 11.24 -11.77
CA THR A 172 -2.48 11.59 -12.41
C THR A 172 -2.43 13.07 -12.80
N ILE A 173 -3.52 13.64 -13.30
CA ILE A 173 -3.62 15.05 -13.69
C ILE A 173 -3.99 15.98 -12.53
N SER A 174 -3.88 15.52 -11.31
CA SER A 174 -4.20 16.30 -10.09
C SER A 174 -5.66 16.73 -9.95
N GLY A 175 -6.59 15.87 -10.34
CA GLY A 175 -7.99 16.05 -9.97
C GLY A 175 -8.16 16.16 -8.45
N ASP A 176 -9.20 16.84 -8.01
CA ASP A 176 -9.53 17.03 -6.60
C ASP A 176 -10.64 16.09 -6.13
N VAL A 177 -10.70 15.90 -4.82
CA VAL A 177 -11.77 15.15 -4.18
C VAL A 177 -12.94 16.07 -3.92
N HIS A 178 -14.08 15.73 -4.49
CA HIS A 178 -15.34 16.47 -4.34
C HIS A 178 -16.41 15.63 -3.68
N HIS A 179 -17.42 16.31 -3.12
CA HIS A 179 -18.62 15.65 -2.61
C HIS A 179 -19.55 15.27 -3.77
N ILE A 180 -19.99 14.02 -3.83
CA ILE A 180 -21.04 13.57 -4.76
C ILE A 180 -22.33 14.36 -4.50
N PHE A 181 -22.72 14.42 -3.22
CA PHE A 181 -23.82 15.27 -2.77
C PHE A 181 -23.26 16.52 -2.09
N PRO A 182 -23.46 17.74 -2.64
CA PRO A 182 -22.93 18.96 -2.08
C PRO A 182 -23.36 19.18 -0.63
N ARG A 183 -22.45 19.69 0.21
CA ARG A 183 -22.72 19.96 1.64
C ARG A 183 -24.00 20.73 1.88
N ASN A 184 -24.25 21.79 1.08
CA ASN A 184 -25.44 22.63 1.24
C ASN A 184 -26.73 21.88 0.91
N TYR A 185 -26.68 20.97 -0.06
CA TYR A 185 -27.81 20.11 -0.37
C TYR A 185 -28.13 19.18 0.79
N LEU A 186 -27.13 18.49 1.34
CA LEU A 186 -27.32 17.57 2.46
C LEU A 186 -27.85 18.28 3.71
N LYS A 187 -27.32 19.49 4.02
CA LYS A 187 -27.82 20.31 5.13
C LYS A 187 -29.30 20.71 4.96
N LYS A 188 -29.69 21.13 3.77
CA LYS A 188 -31.09 21.47 3.47
C LYS A 188 -32.03 20.26 3.59
N ASN A 189 -31.50 19.06 3.51
CA ASN A 189 -32.24 17.81 3.66
C ASN A 189 -32.06 17.16 5.03
N GLY A 190 -31.67 17.93 6.07
CA GLY A 190 -31.61 17.46 7.46
C GLY A 190 -30.34 16.71 7.83
N ILE A 191 -29.31 16.72 6.99
CA ILE A 191 -28.01 16.12 7.31
C ILE A 191 -27.02 17.22 7.70
N ASP A 192 -27.16 17.75 8.88
CA ASP A 192 -26.31 18.85 9.39
C ASP A 192 -25.00 18.38 10.01
N ASN A 193 -24.91 17.12 10.41
CA ASN A 193 -23.73 16.58 11.07
C ASN A 193 -22.57 16.43 10.08
N LYS A 194 -21.46 17.13 10.40
CA LYS A 194 -20.24 17.13 9.58
C LYS A 194 -19.69 15.73 9.34
N THR A 195 -19.76 14.84 10.31
CA THR A 195 -19.28 13.47 10.19
C THR A 195 -20.11 12.64 9.21
N LYS A 196 -21.37 13.02 8.97
CA LYS A 196 -22.26 12.31 8.03
C LYS A 196 -22.10 12.77 6.59
N TYR A 197 -21.86 14.05 6.33
CA TYR A 197 -21.69 14.53 4.95
C TYR A 197 -20.23 14.51 4.47
N ASN A 198 -19.26 14.57 5.37
CA ASN A 198 -17.84 14.40 5.08
C ASN A 198 -17.44 12.95 5.32
N GLN A 199 -17.82 12.07 4.42
CA GLN A 199 -17.45 10.65 4.45
C GLN A 199 -16.89 10.23 3.11
N VAL A 200 -15.99 9.25 3.13
CA VAL A 200 -15.43 8.62 1.93
C VAL A 200 -16.51 8.17 0.95
N ALA A 201 -17.64 7.67 1.45
CA ALA A 201 -18.78 7.28 0.64
C ALA A 201 -19.42 8.43 -0.16
N ASN A 202 -19.19 9.69 0.25
CA ASN A 202 -19.65 10.89 -0.45
C ASN A 202 -18.54 11.58 -1.27
N TYR A 203 -17.40 10.92 -1.48
CA TYR A 203 -16.24 11.48 -2.18
C TYR A 203 -16.08 10.90 -3.56
N ILE A 204 -15.68 11.75 -4.48
CA ILE A 204 -15.35 11.39 -5.86
C ILE A 204 -14.17 12.23 -6.34
N TYR A 205 -13.37 11.65 -7.20
CA TYR A 205 -12.36 12.40 -7.95
C TYR A 205 -13.00 12.99 -9.22
N CYS A 206 -12.85 14.31 -9.41
CA CYS A 206 -13.22 15.00 -10.66
C CYS A 206 -12.29 16.19 -10.93
N LEU A 207 -12.35 16.73 -12.13
CA LEU A 207 -11.73 18.02 -12.47
C LEU A 207 -12.70 19.14 -12.09
N LEU A 208 -12.16 20.21 -11.51
CA LEU A 208 -12.87 21.49 -11.44
C LEU A 208 -12.75 22.17 -12.81
N TYR A 209 -13.87 22.50 -13.41
CA TYR A 209 -13.96 23.42 -14.54
C TYR A 209 -14.37 24.79 -14.03
#